data_0ee08c19bdde7ea8aa9d74058cb6b5ca
#
_entry.id   0ee08c19bdde7ea8aa9d74058cb6b5ca
#
_cell.length_a   1.000
_cell.length_b   1.000
_cell.length_c   1.000
_cell.angle_alpha   90.00
_cell.angle_beta   90.00
_cell.angle_gamma   90.00
#
_symmetry.space_group_name_H-M   'P 1'
#
loop_
_entity.id
_entity.type
_entity.pdbx_description
1 polymer ?
#
loop_
_entity_poly.entity_id
_entity_poly.type
_entity_poly.pdbx_seq_one_letter_code
_entity_poly.pdbx_strand_id
1 'polypeptide(L)'
;MKRYLSVLPVLALLGGCSSSPTKAPETAPAAVEKKTGPAPDQFNVKFDTSKGAFTIEIHRDWAPRGVDRFYELVDGKFFDDARFFRVVRNFVVQFGINKDPKVTGLWNQLNIPDDKVKQSNLRGTITFATAGPNTRTTQVFINLANNRMLDNQGFAPFGKVTEGMDVVDSFYAGYGDMPPGGNGPDPSKVERQGNEYLTGHFSRLDYIKTARVVK
;
A
#
# COMPACT_ATOMS: atom_id res chain seq x y z
N MET A 1 60.06 -44.43 -45.45
CA MET A 1 59.59 -44.15 -46.79
C MET A 1 58.21 -44.77 -46.99
N LYS A 2 57.23 -43.99 -47.18
CA LYS A 2 55.96 -44.08 -47.89
C LYS A 2 54.96 -43.12 -47.31
N ARG A 3 54.70 -42.03 -48.04
CA ARG A 3 53.66 -41.04 -47.79
C ARG A 3 52.30 -41.67 -48.13
N TYR A 4 51.31 -41.46 -47.20
CA TYR A 4 49.91 -41.59 -47.55
C TYR A 4 49.19 -40.29 -47.32
N LEU A 5 48.71 -39.66 -48.35
CA LEU A 5 47.79 -38.57 -48.41
C LEU A 5 46.41 -39.10 -47.95
N SER A 6 45.80 -38.50 -46.87
CA SER A 6 44.43 -38.76 -46.55
C SER A 6 43.62 -37.51 -46.76
N VAL A 7 42.64 -37.60 -47.61
CA VAL A 7 41.65 -36.60 -48.01
C VAL A 7 40.57 -36.59 -46.92
N LEU A 8 40.36 -35.43 -46.30
CA LEU A 8 39.26 -35.19 -45.34
C LEU A 8 38.01 -34.71 -46.11
N PRO A 9 36.81 -35.23 -45.82
CA PRO A 9 35.56 -34.66 -46.31
C PRO A 9 35.11 -33.48 -45.46
N VAL A 10 34.75 -32.38 -46.12
CA VAL A 10 34.13 -31.19 -45.49
C VAL A 10 32.66 -31.52 -45.15
N LEU A 11 32.34 -31.56 -43.87
CA LEU A 11 30.98 -31.69 -43.38
C LEU A 11 30.41 -30.29 -43.15
N ALA A 12 29.45 -29.87 -43.96
CA ALA A 12 28.71 -28.60 -43.77
C ALA A 12 27.73 -28.73 -42.60
N LEU A 13 28.00 -28.03 -41.50
CA LEU A 13 27.09 -27.84 -40.39
C LEU A 13 26.13 -26.68 -40.69
N LEU A 14 24.89 -26.99 -40.97
CA LEU A 14 23.78 -26.05 -40.99
C LEU A 14 23.48 -25.60 -39.55
N GLY A 15 23.94 -24.40 -39.16
CA GLY A 15 23.62 -23.77 -37.90
C GLY A 15 22.17 -23.29 -37.90
N GLY A 16 21.29 -23.99 -37.17
CA GLY A 16 19.96 -23.52 -36.88
C GLY A 16 20.02 -22.36 -35.86
N CYS A 17 19.66 -21.14 -36.28
CA CYS A 17 19.42 -20.01 -35.37
C CYS A 17 18.14 -20.29 -34.59
N SER A 18 18.30 -20.72 -33.33
CA SER A 18 17.24 -20.74 -32.36
C SER A 18 17.08 -19.33 -31.80
N SER A 19 16.08 -18.58 -32.27
CA SER A 19 15.71 -17.29 -31.73
C SER A 19 14.97 -17.51 -30.40
N SER A 20 15.67 -17.34 -29.26
CA SER A 20 15.05 -17.22 -27.96
C SER A 20 14.14 -16.00 -27.95
N PRO A 21 12.92 -16.06 -27.35
CA PRO A 21 12.07 -14.91 -27.25
C PRO A 21 12.74 -13.90 -26.32
N THR A 22 13.10 -12.73 -26.83
CA THR A 22 13.58 -11.60 -26.05
C THR A 22 12.45 -11.14 -25.13
N LYS A 23 12.60 -11.37 -23.82
CA LYS A 23 11.72 -10.82 -22.79
C LYS A 23 11.72 -9.30 -22.97
N ALA A 24 10.54 -8.71 -23.19
CA ALA A 24 10.39 -7.26 -23.29
C ALA A 24 11.02 -6.58 -22.06
N PRO A 25 11.67 -5.43 -22.19
CA PRO A 25 12.27 -4.74 -21.05
C PRO A 25 11.17 -4.45 -20.03
N GLU A 26 11.31 -5.01 -18.82
CA GLU A 26 10.50 -4.70 -17.68
C GLU A 26 10.63 -3.20 -17.38
N THR A 27 9.55 -2.45 -17.60
CA THR A 27 9.51 -1.00 -17.37
C THR A 27 9.93 -0.77 -15.93
N ALA A 28 11.02 -0.03 -15.73
CA ALA A 28 11.45 0.40 -14.40
C ALA A 28 10.26 1.08 -13.68
N PRO A 29 10.04 0.85 -12.37
CA PRO A 29 8.98 1.51 -11.63
C PRO A 29 9.18 3.02 -11.80
N ALA A 30 8.10 3.73 -12.18
CA ALA A 30 8.13 5.18 -12.30
C ALA A 30 8.69 5.76 -11.00
N ALA A 31 9.71 6.61 -11.11
CA ALA A 31 10.24 7.33 -9.97
C ALA A 31 9.06 8.00 -9.25
N VAL A 32 9.06 7.97 -7.91
CA VAL A 32 8.06 8.67 -7.12
C VAL A 32 8.19 10.15 -7.44
N GLU A 33 7.36 10.65 -8.37
CA GLU A 33 7.29 12.08 -8.67
C GLU A 33 6.66 12.77 -7.47
N LYS A 34 7.50 13.47 -6.71
CA LYS A 34 7.05 14.27 -5.59
C LYS A 34 6.31 15.49 -6.12
N LYS A 35 5.00 15.58 -5.89
CA LYS A 35 4.21 16.75 -6.24
C LYS A 35 4.75 17.96 -5.49
N THR A 36 5.01 19.05 -6.23
CA THR A 36 5.50 20.31 -5.65
C THR A 36 4.31 21.10 -5.10
N GLY A 37 4.21 21.20 -3.80
CA GLY A 37 3.22 22.03 -3.10
C GLY A 37 2.46 21.29 -2.02
N PRO A 38 1.86 22.02 -1.07
CA PRO A 38 1.03 21.44 -0.02
C PRO A 38 -0.29 20.93 -0.59
N ALA A 39 -0.91 19.98 0.12
CA ALA A 39 -2.27 19.55 -0.13
C ALA A 39 -3.26 20.71 0.10
N PRO A 40 -4.48 20.65 -0.48
CA PRO A 40 -5.57 21.57 -0.12
C PRO A 40 -5.85 21.51 1.39
N ASP A 41 -6.35 22.63 1.95
CA ASP A 41 -6.67 22.72 3.37
C ASP A 41 -7.77 21.73 3.78
N GLN A 42 -8.72 21.49 2.88
CA GLN A 42 -9.79 20.51 3.05
C GLN A 42 -10.14 19.88 1.69
N PHE A 43 -10.34 18.57 1.66
CA PHE A 43 -10.78 17.85 0.48
C PHE A 43 -11.39 16.50 0.86
N ASN A 44 -12.13 15.91 -0.08
CA ASN A 44 -12.72 14.59 0.08
C ASN A 44 -11.95 13.56 -0.74
N VAL A 45 -11.79 12.36 -0.21
CA VAL A 45 -11.27 11.21 -0.93
C VAL A 45 -12.31 10.11 -0.94
N LYS A 46 -12.75 9.72 -2.14
CA LYS A 46 -13.64 8.58 -2.34
C LYS A 46 -12.82 7.31 -2.57
N PHE A 47 -13.10 6.30 -1.79
CA PHE A 47 -12.58 4.95 -1.93
C PHE A 47 -13.68 4.07 -2.55
N ASP A 48 -13.41 3.49 -3.71
CA ASP A 48 -14.21 2.41 -4.28
C ASP A 48 -13.55 1.07 -3.93
N THR A 49 -14.29 0.18 -3.29
CA THR A 49 -13.74 -1.04 -2.72
C THR A 49 -14.48 -2.30 -3.19
N SER A 50 -14.00 -3.48 -2.78
CA SER A 50 -14.66 -4.77 -3.00
C SER A 50 -16.05 -4.87 -2.35
N LYS A 51 -16.35 -4.03 -1.33
CA LYS A 51 -17.63 -4.05 -0.56
C LYS A 51 -18.56 -2.88 -0.86
N GLY A 52 -18.11 -1.89 -1.61
CA GLY A 52 -18.82 -0.64 -1.87
C GLY A 52 -17.90 0.56 -1.71
N ALA A 53 -18.49 1.74 -1.73
CA ALA A 53 -17.74 2.98 -1.62
C ALA A 53 -17.88 3.61 -0.24
N PHE A 54 -16.81 4.30 0.20
CA PHE A 54 -16.86 5.21 1.34
C PHE A 54 -16.08 6.48 1.02
N THR A 55 -16.40 7.56 1.72
CA THR A 55 -15.77 8.88 1.53
C THR A 55 -15.14 9.32 2.85
N ILE A 56 -13.91 9.84 2.76
CA ILE A 56 -13.19 10.45 3.88
C ILE A 56 -13.02 11.93 3.59
N GLU A 57 -13.45 12.77 4.54
CA GLU A 57 -13.14 14.20 4.58
C GLU A 57 -11.79 14.40 5.26
N ILE A 58 -10.89 15.10 4.61
CA ILE A 58 -9.51 15.34 5.04
C ILE A 58 -9.35 16.79 5.49
N HIS A 59 -8.65 17.02 6.60
CA HIS A 59 -8.43 18.32 7.22
C HIS A 59 -6.92 18.56 7.43
N ARG A 60 -6.33 19.42 6.64
CA ARG A 60 -4.89 19.69 6.68
C ARG A 60 -4.45 20.32 8.01
N ASP A 61 -5.29 21.14 8.62
CA ASP A 61 -5.02 21.77 9.92
C ASP A 61 -4.92 20.78 11.09
N TRP A 62 -5.49 19.56 10.96
CA TRP A 62 -5.41 18.54 12.00
C TRP A 62 -4.00 17.91 12.07
N ALA A 63 -3.42 17.54 10.92
CA ALA A 63 -2.11 16.91 10.84
C ALA A 63 -1.46 17.22 9.46
N PRO A 64 -0.87 18.41 9.26
CA PRO A 64 -0.48 18.92 7.95
C PRO A 64 0.53 18.02 7.21
N ARG A 65 1.51 17.46 7.91
CA ARG A 65 2.51 16.56 7.29
C ARG A 65 1.89 15.25 6.82
N GLY A 66 1.02 14.69 7.65
CA GLY A 66 0.26 13.48 7.30
C GLY A 66 -0.65 13.73 6.10
N VAL A 67 -1.36 14.87 6.05
CA VAL A 67 -2.25 15.22 4.95
C VAL A 67 -1.48 15.44 3.65
N ASP A 68 -0.35 16.15 3.66
CA ASP A 68 0.47 16.34 2.48
C ASP A 68 0.94 14.97 1.92
N ARG A 69 1.41 14.05 2.79
CA ARG A 69 1.77 12.67 2.40
C ARG A 69 0.57 11.88 1.86
N PHE A 70 -0.56 11.94 2.53
CA PHE A 70 -1.76 11.21 2.10
C PHE A 70 -2.25 11.69 0.73
N TYR A 71 -2.19 13.00 0.49
CA TYR A 71 -2.54 13.60 -0.80
C TYR A 71 -1.62 13.11 -1.93
N GLU A 72 -0.29 13.07 -1.69
CA GLU A 72 0.69 12.51 -2.63
C GLU A 72 0.37 11.05 -2.99
N LEU A 73 0.03 10.23 -1.98
CA LEU A 73 -0.30 8.82 -2.17
C LEU A 73 -1.59 8.62 -2.99
N VAL A 74 -2.63 9.43 -2.72
CA VAL A 74 -3.92 9.38 -3.47
C VAL A 74 -3.73 9.84 -4.90
N ASP A 75 -3.04 10.97 -5.13
CA ASP A 75 -2.77 11.53 -6.45
C ASP A 75 -1.93 10.56 -7.30
N GLY A 76 -0.93 9.93 -6.69
CA GLY A 76 -0.09 8.89 -7.28
C GLY A 76 -0.77 7.52 -7.42
N LYS A 77 -2.06 7.38 -7.09
CA LYS A 77 -2.82 6.11 -7.15
C LYS A 77 -2.17 4.97 -6.35
N PHE A 78 -1.43 5.31 -5.30
CA PHE A 78 -0.69 4.35 -4.48
C PHE A 78 -1.60 3.27 -3.86
N PHE A 79 -2.83 3.64 -3.51
CA PHE A 79 -3.79 2.75 -2.85
C PHE A 79 -4.55 1.83 -3.82
N ASP A 80 -4.40 1.98 -5.14
CA ASP A 80 -5.12 1.14 -6.11
C ASP A 80 -4.68 -0.32 -5.97
N ASP A 81 -5.67 -1.20 -5.74
CA ASP A 81 -5.52 -2.63 -5.45
C ASP A 81 -4.82 -2.95 -4.10
N ALA A 82 -4.63 -1.97 -3.22
CA ALA A 82 -4.15 -2.22 -1.87
C ALA A 82 -5.20 -2.97 -1.03
N ARG A 83 -4.72 -3.90 -0.17
CA ARG A 83 -5.59 -4.72 0.68
C ARG A 83 -5.78 -4.08 2.05
N PHE A 84 -6.97 -4.29 2.64
CA PHE A 84 -7.20 -4.06 4.06
C PHE A 84 -6.60 -5.25 4.82
N PHE A 85 -5.29 -5.22 5.05
CA PHE A 85 -4.54 -6.39 5.50
C PHE A 85 -4.69 -6.70 6.99
N ARG A 86 -5.21 -5.74 7.78
CA ARG A 86 -5.51 -5.91 9.20
C ARG A 86 -6.88 -5.32 9.50
N VAL A 87 -7.81 -6.16 9.93
CA VAL A 87 -9.15 -5.75 10.34
C VAL A 87 -9.44 -6.35 11.70
N VAL A 88 -9.40 -5.51 12.74
CA VAL A 88 -9.66 -5.90 14.13
C VAL A 88 -10.96 -5.25 14.57
N ARG A 89 -12.02 -6.06 14.76
CA ARG A 89 -13.35 -5.57 15.16
C ARG A 89 -13.26 -4.76 16.45
N ASN A 90 -14.02 -3.67 16.53
CA ASN A 90 -14.02 -2.74 17.67
C ASN A 90 -12.66 -2.09 17.92
N PHE A 91 -11.77 -2.09 16.93
CA PHE A 91 -10.48 -1.42 17.02
C PHE A 91 -10.19 -0.67 15.72
N VAL A 92 -9.56 -1.28 14.71
CA VAL A 92 -9.12 -0.59 13.49
C VAL A 92 -9.27 -1.43 12.22
N VAL A 93 -9.33 -0.74 11.08
CA VAL A 93 -9.06 -1.26 9.72
C VAL A 93 -7.79 -0.59 9.21
N GLN A 94 -6.73 -1.36 8.92
CA GLN A 94 -5.44 -0.86 8.49
C GLN A 94 -5.13 -1.29 7.06
N PHE A 95 -4.58 -0.34 6.27
CA PHE A 95 -4.18 -0.51 4.88
C PHE A 95 -3.01 0.42 4.53
N GLY A 96 -2.57 0.44 3.28
CA GLY A 96 -1.53 1.37 2.83
C GLY A 96 -0.16 0.72 2.62
N ILE A 97 -0.14 -0.57 2.28
CA ILE A 97 1.00 -1.23 1.64
C ILE A 97 0.62 -1.42 0.18
N ASN A 98 1.47 -0.98 -0.75
CA ASN A 98 1.18 -1.07 -2.17
C ASN A 98 1.20 -2.54 -2.65
N LYS A 99 0.43 -2.83 -3.70
CA LYS A 99 0.40 -4.15 -4.33
C LYS A 99 1.77 -4.61 -4.83
N ASP A 100 2.60 -3.66 -5.27
CA ASP A 100 3.96 -3.89 -5.78
C ASP A 100 4.98 -3.62 -4.66
N PRO A 101 5.77 -4.65 -4.27
CA PRO A 101 6.80 -4.49 -3.24
C PRO A 101 7.92 -3.52 -3.65
N LYS A 102 8.18 -3.32 -4.93
CA LYS A 102 9.16 -2.33 -5.41
C LYS A 102 8.70 -0.90 -5.08
N VAL A 103 7.42 -0.61 -5.34
CA VAL A 103 6.80 0.69 -4.99
C VAL A 103 6.81 0.88 -3.47
N THR A 104 6.39 -0.12 -2.71
CA THR A 104 6.43 -0.09 -1.24
C THR A 104 7.83 0.20 -0.73
N GLY A 105 8.86 -0.46 -1.27
CA GLY A 105 10.26 -0.26 -0.87
C GLY A 105 10.77 1.16 -1.10
N LEU A 106 10.35 1.83 -2.17
CA LEU A 106 10.68 3.24 -2.43
C LEU A 106 10.06 4.16 -1.35
N TRP A 107 8.78 3.98 -1.05
CA TRP A 107 8.07 4.81 -0.08
C TRP A 107 8.51 4.56 1.37
N ASN A 108 8.92 3.35 1.73
CA ASN A 108 9.40 3.01 3.08
C ASN A 108 10.69 3.75 3.48
N GLN A 109 11.42 4.33 2.52
CA GLN A 109 12.58 5.17 2.78
C GLN A 109 12.22 6.64 3.03
N LEU A 110 10.96 7.02 2.85
CA LEU A 110 10.47 8.40 2.88
C LEU A 110 9.65 8.67 4.14
N ASN A 111 10.27 8.56 5.30
CA ASN A 111 9.63 8.89 6.58
C ASN A 111 9.20 10.35 6.64
N ILE A 112 8.07 10.61 7.31
CA ILE A 112 7.64 11.97 7.65
C ILE A 112 7.69 12.19 9.16
N PRO A 113 8.09 13.40 9.60
CA PRO A 113 8.04 13.76 11.02
C PRO A 113 6.61 13.71 11.57
N ASP A 114 6.48 13.46 12.87
CA ASP A 114 5.17 13.38 13.51
C ASP A 114 4.45 14.72 13.53
N ASP A 115 3.13 14.69 13.39
CA ASP A 115 2.25 15.80 13.68
C ASP A 115 1.80 15.74 15.15
N LYS A 116 1.47 16.90 15.71
CA LYS A 116 0.85 16.96 17.04
C LYS A 116 -0.57 16.40 16.97
N VAL A 117 -0.96 15.64 17.96
CA VAL A 117 -2.34 15.15 18.10
C VAL A 117 -3.25 16.34 18.44
N LYS A 118 -4.08 16.75 17.50
CA LYS A 118 -5.07 17.82 17.65
C LYS A 118 -6.50 17.31 17.76
N GLN A 119 -6.75 16.12 17.24
CA GLN A 119 -8.03 15.43 17.26
C GLN A 119 -7.89 14.08 17.96
N SER A 120 -8.97 13.61 18.57
CA SER A 120 -8.99 12.31 19.23
C SER A 120 -9.29 11.19 18.22
N ASN A 121 -8.72 10.01 18.45
CA ASN A 121 -8.96 8.79 17.68
C ASN A 121 -10.36 8.23 17.97
N LEU A 122 -11.37 8.95 17.53
CA LEU A 122 -12.78 8.53 17.63
C LEU A 122 -13.14 7.62 16.45
N ARG A 123 -14.23 6.86 16.59
CA ARG A 123 -14.77 6.05 15.49
C ARG A 123 -14.93 6.86 14.22
N GLY A 124 -14.47 6.29 13.12
CA GLY A 124 -14.49 6.89 11.78
C GLY A 124 -13.28 7.79 11.46
N THR A 125 -12.45 8.19 12.43
CA THR A 125 -11.24 8.96 12.10
C THR A 125 -10.18 8.11 11.44
N ILE A 126 -9.39 8.72 10.53
CA ILE A 126 -8.25 8.11 9.85
C ILE A 126 -6.95 8.68 10.38
N THR A 127 -5.96 7.80 10.58
CA THR A 127 -4.69 8.11 11.24
C THR A 127 -3.55 7.33 10.59
N PHE A 128 -2.33 7.90 10.52
CA PHE A 128 -1.15 7.14 10.09
C PHE A 128 -0.70 6.15 11.16
N ALA A 129 -0.37 4.93 10.73
CA ALA A 129 0.34 3.97 11.55
C ALA A 129 1.81 4.39 11.70
N THR A 130 2.43 4.01 12.82
CA THR A 130 3.83 4.29 13.13
C THR A 130 4.47 3.10 13.86
N ALA A 131 5.75 2.90 13.66
CA ALA A 131 6.60 1.93 14.39
C ALA A 131 7.45 2.63 15.49
N GLY A 132 7.15 3.88 15.79
CA GLY A 132 7.85 4.73 16.74
C GLY A 132 7.90 6.18 16.26
N PRO A 133 8.56 7.08 16.97
CA PRO A 133 8.63 8.49 16.60
C PRO A 133 9.21 8.71 15.20
N ASN A 134 8.54 9.55 14.39
CA ASN A 134 8.98 9.94 13.04
C ASN A 134 9.21 8.77 12.06
N THR A 135 8.42 7.70 12.18
CA THR A 135 8.52 6.53 11.29
C THR A 135 7.31 6.33 10.39
N ARG A 136 6.42 7.31 10.31
CA ARG A 136 5.25 7.27 9.43
C ARG A 136 5.69 7.30 7.97
N THR A 137 5.13 6.40 7.13
CA THR A 137 5.40 6.35 5.69
C THR A 137 4.12 6.38 4.87
N THR A 138 3.43 5.24 4.71
CA THR A 138 2.26 5.07 3.83
C THR A 138 1.08 4.39 4.49
N GLN A 139 1.31 3.64 5.58
CA GLN A 139 0.26 2.87 6.22
C GLN A 139 -0.65 3.76 7.06
N VAL A 140 -1.96 3.55 6.91
CA VAL A 140 -3.00 4.29 7.63
C VAL A 140 -4.04 3.31 8.18
N PHE A 141 -4.79 3.76 9.18
CA PHE A 141 -5.92 2.99 9.71
C PHE A 141 -7.14 3.89 9.95
N ILE A 142 -8.32 3.29 9.82
CA ILE A 142 -9.60 3.88 10.20
C ILE A 142 -10.02 3.28 11.54
N ASN A 143 -10.42 4.12 12.49
CA ASN A 143 -10.88 3.71 13.80
C ASN A 143 -12.30 3.12 13.71
N LEU A 144 -12.50 1.87 14.13
CA LEU A 144 -13.82 1.23 14.23
C LEU A 144 -14.52 1.50 15.56
N ALA A 145 -13.79 2.03 16.53
CA ALA A 145 -14.30 2.41 17.86
C ALA A 145 -13.64 3.71 18.35
N ASN A 146 -14.02 4.17 19.52
CA ASN A 146 -13.38 5.31 20.18
C ASN A 146 -12.08 4.85 20.85
N ASN A 147 -10.97 4.96 20.15
CA ASN A 147 -9.64 4.50 20.58
C ASN A 147 -8.80 5.63 21.19
N ARG A 148 -9.38 6.37 22.17
CA ARG A 148 -8.73 7.55 22.79
C ARG A 148 -7.34 7.28 23.39
N MET A 149 -7.05 6.02 23.74
CA MET A 149 -5.73 5.62 24.24
C MET A 149 -4.61 5.88 23.22
N LEU A 150 -4.93 5.92 21.91
CA LEU A 150 -3.98 6.19 20.84
C LEU A 150 -3.52 7.67 20.83
N ASP A 151 -4.32 8.58 21.40
CA ASP A 151 -4.00 10.00 21.43
C ASP A 151 -2.70 10.26 22.21
N ASN A 152 -2.54 9.60 23.37
CA ASN A 152 -1.35 9.67 24.20
C ASN A 152 -0.13 8.96 23.63
N GLN A 153 -0.33 8.15 22.57
CA GLN A 153 0.73 7.45 21.86
C GLN A 153 1.21 8.20 20.60
N GLY A 154 0.67 9.41 20.36
CA GLY A 154 1.09 10.26 19.25
C GLY A 154 0.41 9.98 17.91
N PHE A 155 -0.63 9.15 17.89
CA PHE A 155 -1.42 8.92 16.69
C PHE A 155 -2.32 10.13 16.40
N ALA A 156 -1.96 10.92 15.38
CA ALA A 156 -2.64 12.16 15.03
C ALA A 156 -3.64 11.93 13.88
N PRO A 157 -4.97 11.95 14.13
CA PRO A 157 -5.97 11.90 13.08
C PRO A 157 -5.84 13.07 12.10
N PHE A 158 -6.11 12.81 10.82
CA PHE A 158 -6.03 13.81 9.76
C PHE A 158 -7.30 13.92 8.91
N GLY A 159 -8.31 13.10 9.20
CA GLY A 159 -9.60 13.10 8.51
C GLY A 159 -10.60 12.16 9.19
N LYS A 160 -11.79 12.09 8.62
CA LYS A 160 -12.87 11.23 9.12
C LYS A 160 -13.73 10.70 7.98
N VAL A 161 -14.27 9.50 8.13
CA VAL A 161 -15.28 8.93 7.23
C VAL A 161 -16.57 9.73 7.39
N THR A 162 -17.08 10.28 6.29
CA THR A 162 -18.34 11.04 6.24
C THR A 162 -19.48 10.24 5.61
N GLU A 163 -19.13 9.28 4.73
CA GLU A 163 -20.11 8.41 4.05
C GLU A 163 -19.57 6.98 3.99
N GLY A 164 -20.47 6.00 4.09
CA GLY A 164 -20.12 4.57 3.90
C GLY A 164 -19.37 3.96 5.07
N MET A 165 -19.58 4.41 6.30
CA MET A 165 -18.97 3.78 7.48
C MET A 165 -19.45 2.33 7.70
N ASP A 166 -20.65 1.98 7.23
CA ASP A 166 -21.21 0.63 7.17
C ASP A 166 -20.41 -0.28 6.21
N VAL A 167 -19.92 0.29 5.09
CA VAL A 167 -19.01 -0.42 4.18
C VAL A 167 -17.69 -0.76 4.90
N VAL A 168 -17.12 0.22 5.63
CA VAL A 168 -15.89 0.00 6.41
C VAL A 168 -16.09 -1.08 7.48
N ASP A 169 -17.23 -1.10 8.16
CA ASP A 169 -17.57 -2.13 9.17
C ASP A 169 -17.74 -3.52 8.55
N SER A 170 -18.08 -3.60 7.26
CA SER A 170 -18.34 -4.87 6.56
C SER A 170 -17.09 -5.60 6.09
N PHE A 171 -15.89 -4.97 6.18
CA PHE A 171 -14.65 -5.60 5.74
C PHE A 171 -14.35 -6.88 6.50
N TYR A 172 -13.79 -7.84 5.79
CA TYR A 172 -13.54 -9.17 6.34
C TYR A 172 -12.52 -9.14 7.48
N ALA A 173 -13.00 -9.48 8.68
CA ALA A 173 -12.22 -9.49 9.91
C ALA A 173 -11.80 -10.90 10.38
N GLY A 174 -12.04 -11.94 9.56
CA GLY A 174 -11.81 -13.32 10.00
C GLY A 174 -10.35 -13.71 10.18
N TYR A 175 -9.41 -12.91 9.69
CA TYR A 175 -7.98 -13.09 9.96
C TYR A 175 -7.51 -12.36 11.22
N GLY A 176 -8.25 -11.36 11.68
CA GLY A 176 -7.98 -10.62 12.93
C GLY A 176 -6.72 -9.76 12.88
N ASP A 177 -5.97 -9.79 13.98
CA ASP A 177 -4.75 -9.01 14.15
C ASP A 177 -3.53 -9.67 13.46
N MET A 178 -2.47 -8.88 13.24
CA MET A 178 -1.20 -9.36 12.74
C MET A 178 -0.44 -10.13 13.84
N PRO A 179 0.53 -11.02 13.48
CA PRO A 179 1.38 -11.68 14.44
C PRO A 179 2.17 -10.68 15.33
N PRO A 180 2.45 -10.99 16.61
CA PRO A 180 2.08 -12.21 17.33
C PRO A 180 0.66 -12.19 17.93
N GLY A 181 -0.10 -11.08 17.79
CA GLY A 181 -1.41 -10.89 18.39
C GLY A 181 -2.55 -11.63 17.69
N GLY A 182 -2.35 -12.12 16.47
CA GLY A 182 -3.36 -12.82 15.67
C GLY A 182 -2.76 -13.64 14.54
N ASN A 183 -3.64 -14.12 13.65
CA ASN A 183 -3.29 -14.96 12.49
C ASN A 183 -3.40 -14.20 11.16
N GLY A 184 -3.51 -12.88 11.21
CA GLY A 184 -3.57 -12.04 10.01
C GLY A 184 -2.24 -11.94 9.27
N PRO A 185 -2.21 -11.22 8.14
CA PRO A 185 -1.00 -11.00 7.38
C PRO A 185 0.14 -10.38 8.21
N ASP A 186 1.34 -10.89 8.03
CA ASP A 186 2.56 -10.28 8.56
C ASP A 186 2.93 -9.07 7.69
N PRO A 187 2.91 -7.83 8.21
CA PRO A 187 3.20 -6.63 7.43
C PRO A 187 4.55 -6.67 6.72
N SER A 188 5.58 -7.24 7.37
CA SER A 188 6.91 -7.36 6.77
C SER A 188 6.92 -8.28 5.55
N LYS A 189 6.09 -9.33 5.53
CA LYS A 189 5.93 -10.19 4.34
C LYS A 189 5.12 -9.47 3.26
N VAL A 190 4.07 -8.74 3.65
CA VAL A 190 3.29 -7.91 2.71
C VAL A 190 4.18 -6.90 2.02
N GLU A 191 5.05 -6.19 2.75
CA GLU A 191 5.98 -5.21 2.19
C GLU A 191 6.98 -5.83 1.21
N ARG A 192 7.46 -7.05 1.47
CA ARG A 192 8.43 -7.74 0.61
C ARG A 192 7.84 -8.47 -0.58
N GLN A 193 6.59 -8.92 -0.50
CA GLN A 193 5.97 -9.81 -1.49
C GLN A 193 4.68 -9.22 -2.11
N GLY A 194 4.17 -8.11 -1.57
CA GLY A 194 2.98 -7.42 -2.09
C GLY A 194 1.74 -8.29 -2.11
N ASN A 195 0.91 -8.08 -3.13
CA ASN A 195 -0.34 -8.80 -3.29
C ASN A 195 -0.15 -10.30 -3.59
N GLU A 196 1.00 -10.75 -4.08
CA GLU A 196 1.26 -12.18 -4.30
C GLU A 196 1.13 -12.97 -2.98
N TYR A 197 1.76 -12.49 -1.91
CA TYR A 197 1.62 -13.07 -0.58
C TYR A 197 0.17 -13.03 -0.08
N LEU A 198 -0.51 -11.90 -0.24
CA LEU A 198 -1.87 -11.72 0.28
C LEU A 198 -2.90 -12.59 -0.46
N THR A 199 -2.82 -12.67 -1.80
CA THR A 199 -3.76 -13.47 -2.58
C THR A 199 -3.53 -14.98 -2.39
N GLY A 200 -2.28 -15.40 -2.21
CA GLY A 200 -1.94 -16.80 -1.99
C GLY A 200 -2.35 -17.34 -0.61
N HIS A 201 -2.32 -16.50 0.43
CA HIS A 201 -2.53 -16.93 1.81
C HIS A 201 -3.77 -16.32 2.48
N PHE A 202 -4.28 -15.19 1.98
CA PHE A 202 -5.35 -14.40 2.59
C PHE A 202 -6.39 -13.94 1.56
N SER A 203 -6.88 -14.86 0.74
CA SER A 203 -7.74 -14.61 -0.41
C SER A 203 -9.07 -13.90 -0.10
N ARG A 204 -9.51 -13.88 1.17
CA ARG A 204 -10.75 -13.23 1.61
C ARG A 204 -10.59 -11.77 2.00
N LEU A 205 -9.37 -11.22 1.95
CA LEU A 205 -9.15 -9.80 2.25
C LEU A 205 -9.88 -8.91 1.25
N ASP A 206 -10.60 -7.92 1.78
CA ASP A 206 -11.17 -6.84 0.98
C ASP A 206 -10.07 -5.90 0.48
N TYR A 207 -10.37 -5.17 -0.58
CA TYR A 207 -9.37 -4.34 -1.26
C TYR A 207 -9.97 -3.06 -1.81
N ILE A 208 -9.10 -2.09 -2.05
CA ILE A 208 -9.38 -0.81 -2.67
C ILE A 208 -9.27 -0.98 -4.18
N LYS A 209 -10.35 -0.77 -4.93
CA LYS A 209 -10.30 -0.70 -6.39
C LYS A 209 -9.65 0.61 -6.83
N THR A 210 -10.12 1.72 -6.28
CA THR A 210 -9.54 3.04 -6.52
C THR A 210 -9.71 3.96 -5.31
N ALA A 211 -8.76 4.90 -5.14
CA ALA A 211 -8.87 6.02 -4.21
C ALA A 211 -8.64 7.33 -4.97
N ARG A 212 -9.59 8.27 -4.94
CA ARG A 212 -9.53 9.52 -5.74
C ARG A 212 -10.01 10.70 -4.93
N VAL A 213 -9.32 11.84 -5.12
CA VAL A 213 -9.83 13.13 -4.67
C VAL A 213 -11.10 13.43 -5.43
N VAL A 214 -12.16 13.83 -4.72
CA VAL A 214 -13.45 14.23 -5.26
C VAL A 214 -13.78 15.64 -4.78
N LYS A 215 -14.60 16.34 -5.59
CA LYS A 215 -15.03 17.71 -5.28
C LYS A 215 -16.16 17.71 -4.28
#